data_0284c610437d8fa392eeab98760f8fe5
#
_entry.id   0284c610437d8fa392eeab98760f8fe5
#
_cell.length_a   1.000
_cell.length_b   1.000
_cell.length_c   1.000
_cell.angle_alpha   90.00
_cell.angle_beta   90.00
_cell.angle_gamma   90.00
#
_symmetry.space_group_name_H-M   'P 1'
#
loop_
_entity.id
_entity.type
_entity.pdbx_description
1 polymer ?
#
loop_
_entity_poly.entity_id
_entity_poly.type
_entity_poly.pdbx_seq_one_letter_code
_entity_poly.pdbx_strand_id
1 'polypeptide(L)'
;PIITKNSTNINIRKVHNDRFDSKKAALVGLKPDLKVSLMPSDLALNCRNLCREYYDLMDNRSAYVNKLQGELRIAFPQYLGIFSKVTINTSLTLLETYTSPSAFLKADKQEIIDIIKSTARFGLTYAQNKYNAIIQAATDANQFGYIIDSNIKRIRLYISFIRKYDEEINSILESLHELVDANEDSDFVKQIHLIETFKGAGFL
;
A
#
# COMPACT_ATOMS: atom_id res chain seq x y z
N PRO A 1 -17.53 -4.14 -22.34
CA PRO A 1 -16.92 -3.42 -23.43
C PRO A 1 -17.90 -2.48 -24.13
N ILE A 2 -17.37 -1.32 -24.62
CA ILE A 2 -18.14 -0.20 -25.17
C ILE A 2 -18.91 -0.60 -26.45
N ILE A 3 -18.37 -1.50 -27.25
CA ILE A 3 -18.97 -1.94 -28.53
C ILE A 3 -20.25 -2.73 -28.30
N THR A 4 -20.32 -3.59 -27.29
CA THR A 4 -21.54 -4.31 -26.93
C THR A 4 -22.60 -3.40 -26.32
N LYS A 5 -22.23 -2.35 -25.59
CA LYS A 5 -23.15 -1.35 -25.07
C LYS A 5 -23.84 -0.53 -26.19
N ASN A 6 -23.10 -0.17 -27.24
CA ASN A 6 -23.63 0.62 -28.34
C ASN A 6 -24.48 -0.20 -29.31
N SER A 7 -24.31 -1.54 -29.37
CA SER A 7 -25.16 -2.42 -30.18
C SER A 7 -26.51 -2.76 -29.50
N THR A 8 -26.72 -2.31 -28.26
CA THR A 8 -27.94 -2.60 -27.47
C THR A 8 -29.14 -1.71 -27.84
N ASN A 9 -28.96 -0.67 -28.66
CA ASN A 9 -30.01 0.29 -29.01
C ASN A 9 -30.99 -0.21 -30.10
N ILE A 10 -30.95 -1.48 -30.47
CA ILE A 10 -31.84 -2.05 -31.49
C ILE A 10 -33.22 -2.42 -30.92
N ASN A 11 -33.38 -2.49 -29.61
CA ASN A 11 -34.64 -2.83 -28.96
C ASN A 11 -35.09 -1.77 -27.96
N ILE A 12 -36.37 -1.37 -28.05
CA ILE A 12 -37.04 -0.37 -27.21
C ILE A 12 -37.05 -0.74 -25.71
N ARG A 13 -36.84 -2.01 -25.36
CA ARG A 13 -36.73 -2.50 -23.97
C ARG A 13 -35.31 -2.98 -23.68
N LYS A 14 -34.68 -2.41 -22.65
CA LYS A 14 -33.40 -2.88 -22.10
C LYS A 14 -33.62 -4.21 -21.37
N VAL A 15 -33.58 -5.32 -22.09
CA VAL A 15 -33.57 -6.66 -21.47
C VAL A 15 -32.13 -7.11 -21.35
N HIS A 16 -31.67 -7.28 -20.12
CA HIS A 16 -30.36 -7.86 -19.80
C HIS A 16 -30.58 -9.29 -19.31
N ASN A 17 -30.30 -10.27 -20.16
CA ASN A 17 -30.15 -11.66 -19.76
C ASN A 17 -29.09 -12.33 -20.65
N ASP A 18 -28.47 -13.39 -20.13
CA ASP A 18 -27.37 -14.08 -20.77
C ASP A 18 -27.67 -14.54 -22.20
N ARG A 19 -28.90 -14.95 -22.48
CA ARG A 19 -29.32 -15.38 -23.81
C ARG A 19 -29.34 -14.25 -24.83
N PHE A 20 -29.75 -13.06 -24.45
CA PHE A 20 -29.72 -11.86 -25.30
C PHE A 20 -28.32 -11.33 -25.47
N ASP A 21 -27.53 -11.36 -24.42
CA ASP A 21 -26.15 -10.87 -24.43
C ASP A 21 -25.25 -11.80 -25.25
N SER A 22 -25.45 -13.13 -25.21
CA SER A 22 -24.79 -14.10 -26.09
C SER A 22 -25.13 -13.87 -27.57
N LYS A 23 -26.42 -13.64 -27.93
CA LYS A 23 -26.79 -13.29 -29.30
C LYS A 23 -26.16 -11.99 -29.77
N LYS A 24 -26.11 -10.97 -28.92
CA LYS A 24 -25.47 -9.69 -29.25
C LYS A 24 -23.97 -9.87 -29.46
N ALA A 25 -23.31 -10.64 -28.61
CA ALA A 25 -21.89 -10.94 -28.73
C ALA A 25 -21.61 -11.67 -30.06
N ALA A 26 -22.43 -12.65 -30.42
CA ALA A 26 -22.32 -13.35 -31.70
C ALA A 26 -22.53 -12.42 -32.90
N LEU A 27 -23.55 -11.56 -32.88
CA LEU A 27 -23.82 -10.57 -33.95
C LEU A 27 -22.70 -9.53 -34.08
N VAL A 28 -22.10 -9.14 -32.97
CA VAL A 28 -20.93 -8.26 -32.99
C VAL A 28 -19.75 -8.97 -33.60
N GLY A 29 -19.52 -10.26 -33.29
CA GLY A 29 -18.43 -11.09 -33.85
C GLY A 29 -18.54 -11.32 -35.37
N LEU A 30 -19.73 -11.20 -35.94
CA LEU A 30 -19.97 -11.35 -37.39
C LEU A 30 -19.74 -10.04 -38.19
N LYS A 31 -19.44 -8.93 -37.56
CA LYS A 31 -19.17 -7.67 -38.25
C LYS A 31 -17.79 -7.68 -38.90
N PRO A 32 -17.68 -7.40 -40.23
CA PRO A 32 -16.40 -7.45 -40.94
C PRO A 32 -15.37 -6.41 -40.47
N ASP A 33 -15.82 -5.33 -39.85
CA ASP A 33 -14.97 -4.23 -39.39
C ASP A 33 -14.45 -4.38 -37.95
N LEU A 34 -14.64 -5.56 -37.35
CA LEU A 34 -14.14 -5.82 -36.01
C LEU A 34 -12.62 -5.97 -36.04
N LYS A 35 -11.93 -5.03 -35.41
CA LYS A 35 -10.52 -5.20 -35.13
C LYS A 35 -10.36 -6.36 -34.16
N VAL A 36 -9.68 -7.41 -34.60
CA VAL A 36 -9.31 -8.54 -33.74
C VAL A 36 -8.45 -8.00 -32.61
N SER A 37 -8.88 -8.21 -31.37
CA SER A 37 -8.04 -7.88 -30.21
C SER A 37 -6.83 -8.82 -30.22
N LEU A 38 -5.64 -8.28 -30.32
CA LEU A 38 -4.42 -9.06 -30.13
C LEU A 38 -4.42 -9.64 -28.72
N MET A 39 -4.24 -10.94 -28.61
CA MET A 39 -4.02 -11.58 -27.31
C MET A 39 -2.67 -11.08 -26.76
N PRO A 40 -2.62 -10.57 -25.52
CA PRO A 40 -1.35 -10.24 -24.92
C PRO A 40 -0.46 -11.47 -24.79
N SER A 41 0.84 -11.29 -24.86
CA SER A 41 1.78 -12.37 -24.55
C SER A 41 1.65 -12.82 -23.08
N ASP A 42 2.09 -14.03 -22.77
CA ASP A 42 2.11 -14.54 -21.39
C ASP A 42 2.93 -13.62 -20.46
N LEU A 43 4.04 -13.06 -20.98
CA LEU A 43 4.85 -12.08 -20.29
C LEU A 43 4.02 -10.84 -19.91
N ALA A 44 3.30 -10.25 -20.87
CA ALA A 44 2.45 -9.08 -20.63
C ALA A 44 1.30 -9.38 -19.66
N LEU A 45 0.76 -10.61 -19.69
CA LEU A 45 -0.28 -11.05 -18.74
C LEU A 45 0.28 -11.20 -17.32
N ASN A 46 1.47 -11.81 -17.18
CA ASN A 46 2.14 -11.96 -15.89
C ASN A 46 2.47 -10.59 -15.28
N CYS A 47 3.10 -9.69 -16.03
CA CYS A 47 3.35 -8.32 -15.58
C CYS A 47 2.06 -7.61 -15.13
N ARG A 48 0.99 -7.71 -15.94
CA ARG A 48 -0.32 -7.12 -15.58
C ARG A 48 -0.87 -7.66 -14.26
N ASN A 49 -0.77 -8.97 -14.04
CA ASN A 49 -1.30 -9.59 -12.83
C ASN A 49 -0.50 -9.17 -11.60
N LEU A 50 0.84 -9.15 -11.69
CA LEU A 50 1.71 -8.67 -10.61
C LEU A 50 1.48 -7.19 -10.31
N CYS A 51 1.34 -6.34 -11.33
CA CYS A 51 1.03 -4.92 -11.13
C CYS A 51 -0.33 -4.73 -10.42
N ARG A 52 -1.35 -5.50 -10.77
CA ARG A 52 -2.65 -5.44 -10.07
C ARG A 52 -2.53 -5.85 -8.61
N GLU A 53 -1.84 -6.96 -8.35
CA GLU A 53 -1.58 -7.42 -6.99
C GLU A 53 -0.81 -6.37 -6.17
N TYR A 54 0.20 -5.73 -6.76
CA TYR A 54 0.92 -4.63 -6.13
C TYR A 54 -0.03 -3.50 -5.69
N TYR A 55 -0.92 -3.03 -6.57
CA TYR A 55 -1.86 -1.96 -6.23
C TYR A 55 -2.88 -2.41 -5.18
N ASP A 56 -3.38 -3.64 -5.24
CA ASP A 56 -4.30 -4.20 -4.25
C ASP A 56 -3.64 -4.29 -2.86
N LEU A 57 -2.36 -4.68 -2.79
CA LEU A 57 -1.57 -4.69 -1.55
C LEU A 57 -1.34 -3.26 -1.02
N MET A 58 -1.05 -2.29 -1.88
CA MET A 58 -0.88 -0.88 -1.51
C MET A 58 -2.16 -0.27 -0.93
N ASP A 59 -3.32 -0.59 -1.52
CA ASP A 59 -4.62 -0.13 -1.03
C ASP A 59 -4.95 -0.75 0.34
N ASN A 60 -4.74 -2.06 0.49
CA ASN A 60 -4.92 -2.76 1.75
C ASN A 60 -3.98 -2.21 2.84
N ARG A 61 -2.70 -2.01 2.52
CA ARG A 61 -1.74 -1.36 3.43
C ARG A 61 -2.25 0.00 3.89
N SER A 62 -2.71 0.84 2.96
CA SER A 62 -3.23 2.18 3.26
C SER A 62 -4.45 2.13 4.18
N ALA A 63 -5.33 1.15 4.02
CA ALA A 63 -6.46 0.94 4.92
C ALA A 63 -6.01 0.64 6.36
N TYR A 64 -4.97 -0.19 6.55
CA TYR A 64 -4.42 -0.47 7.89
C TYR A 64 -3.65 0.71 8.49
N VAL A 65 -2.97 1.52 7.68
CA VAL A 65 -2.37 2.78 8.12
C VAL A 65 -3.44 3.72 8.67
N ASN A 66 -4.57 3.87 7.99
CA ASN A 66 -5.68 4.69 8.44
C ASN A 66 -6.29 4.17 9.76
N LYS A 67 -6.43 2.84 9.90
CA LYS A 67 -6.89 2.22 11.15
C LYS A 67 -5.90 2.47 12.30
N LEU A 68 -4.59 2.32 12.06
CA LEU A 68 -3.55 2.61 13.04
C LEU A 68 -3.61 4.07 13.50
N GLN A 69 -3.72 5.02 12.56
CA GLN A 69 -3.86 6.43 12.90
C GLN A 69 -5.14 6.72 13.70
N GLY A 70 -6.23 6.02 13.39
CA GLY A 70 -7.49 6.11 14.15
C GLY A 70 -7.30 5.70 15.60
N GLU A 71 -6.63 4.56 15.86
CA GLU A 71 -6.33 4.12 17.22
C GLU A 71 -5.40 5.08 17.97
N LEU A 72 -4.35 5.57 17.28
CA LEU A 72 -3.41 6.52 17.88
C LEU A 72 -4.07 7.86 18.21
N ARG A 73 -5.04 8.33 17.42
CA ARG A 73 -5.81 9.55 17.77
C ARG A 73 -6.58 9.42 19.09
N ILE A 74 -6.99 8.22 19.45
CA ILE A 74 -7.67 7.94 20.70
C ILE A 74 -6.66 7.73 21.84
N ALA A 75 -5.68 6.87 21.59
CA ALA A 75 -4.78 6.37 22.62
C ALA A 75 -3.54 7.26 22.84
N PHE A 76 -3.03 7.89 21.79
CA PHE A 76 -1.77 8.65 21.81
C PHE A 76 -1.73 9.73 20.72
N PRO A 77 -2.65 10.73 20.75
CA PRO A 77 -2.85 11.67 19.64
C PRO A 77 -1.60 12.49 19.31
N GLN A 78 -0.83 12.92 20.31
CA GLN A 78 0.36 13.74 20.11
C GLN A 78 1.51 12.99 19.42
N TYR A 79 1.50 11.65 19.44
CA TYR A 79 2.49 10.82 18.78
C TYR A 79 2.49 11.01 17.26
N LEU A 80 1.32 11.27 16.66
CA LEU A 80 1.16 11.46 15.21
C LEU A 80 1.92 12.65 14.65
N GLY A 81 2.29 13.63 15.49
CA GLY A 81 3.07 14.80 15.09
C GLY A 81 4.59 14.69 15.27
N ILE A 82 5.08 13.60 15.91
CA ILE A 82 6.50 13.45 16.24
C ILE A 82 7.35 13.16 15.01
N PHE A 83 6.85 12.30 14.13
CA PHE A 83 7.53 11.87 12.91
C PHE A 83 6.79 12.40 11.67
N SER A 84 7.50 12.50 10.54
CA SER A 84 6.89 12.95 9.27
C SER A 84 5.74 12.07 8.81
N LYS A 85 5.86 10.76 9.06
CA LYS A 85 4.81 9.76 8.84
C LYS A 85 4.87 8.73 9.97
N VAL A 86 3.71 8.26 10.42
CA VAL A 86 3.62 7.20 11.44
C VAL A 86 4.19 5.86 10.95
N THR A 87 4.24 5.69 9.65
CA THR A 87 4.68 4.45 8.98
C THR A 87 6.18 4.34 8.74
N ILE A 88 6.98 5.32 9.14
CA ILE A 88 8.45 5.17 9.04
C ILE A 88 8.93 4.07 9.98
N ASN A 89 9.98 3.37 9.58
CA ASN A 89 10.51 2.22 10.32
C ASN A 89 10.73 2.52 11.80
N THR A 90 11.38 3.64 12.12
CA THR A 90 11.63 4.09 13.50
C THR A 90 10.33 4.20 14.31
N SER A 91 9.29 4.82 13.74
CA SER A 91 8.01 5.03 14.43
C SER A 91 7.29 3.70 14.67
N LEU A 92 7.26 2.82 13.68
CA LEU A 92 6.63 1.51 13.82
C LEU A 92 7.38 0.66 14.86
N THR A 93 8.72 0.61 14.83
CA THR A 93 9.52 -0.15 15.79
C THR A 93 9.32 0.36 17.22
N LEU A 94 9.25 1.67 17.42
CA LEU A 94 8.95 2.25 18.74
C LEU A 94 7.56 1.87 19.22
N LEU A 95 6.54 1.92 18.36
CA LEU A 95 5.17 1.52 18.73
C LEU A 95 5.02 0.01 18.93
N GLU A 96 5.79 -0.81 18.25
CA GLU A 96 5.84 -2.27 18.50
C GLU A 96 6.40 -2.57 19.88
N THR A 97 7.50 -1.88 20.25
CA THR A 97 8.16 -2.08 21.53
C THR A 97 7.36 -1.47 22.68
N TYR A 98 6.96 -0.19 22.53
CA TYR A 98 6.30 0.60 23.58
C TYR A 98 4.91 1.07 23.12
N THR A 99 3.96 0.17 23.03
CA THR A 99 2.64 0.42 22.39
C THR A 99 1.78 1.47 23.09
N SER A 100 2.05 1.81 24.35
CA SER A 100 1.25 2.75 25.15
C SER A 100 2.08 3.92 25.70
N PRO A 101 1.49 5.10 25.97
CA PRO A 101 2.18 6.22 26.63
C PRO A 101 2.84 5.83 27.94
N SER A 102 2.16 5.05 28.76
CA SER A 102 2.70 4.56 30.03
C SER A 102 3.92 3.64 29.85
N ALA A 103 4.00 2.87 28.75
CA ALA A 103 5.16 2.06 28.43
C ALA A 103 6.36 2.93 28.05
N PHE A 104 6.16 3.99 27.26
CA PHE A 104 7.22 4.95 26.95
C PHE A 104 7.75 5.65 28.20
N LEU A 105 6.89 6.01 29.15
CA LEU A 105 7.33 6.67 30.40
C LEU A 105 8.11 5.74 31.34
N LYS A 106 7.94 4.43 31.22
CA LYS A 106 8.66 3.41 32.01
C LYS A 106 9.91 2.90 31.34
N ALA A 107 10.09 3.19 30.04
CA ALA A 107 11.19 2.70 29.24
C ALA A 107 12.51 3.39 29.62
N ASP A 108 13.61 2.69 29.43
CA ASP A 108 14.93 3.30 29.58
C ASP A 108 15.18 4.31 28.44
N LYS A 109 15.74 5.46 28.84
CA LYS A 109 16.07 6.54 27.90
C LYS A 109 17.01 6.08 26.81
N GLN A 110 18.04 5.30 27.18
CA GLN A 110 19.08 4.89 26.24
C GLN A 110 18.52 3.89 25.23
N GLU A 111 17.63 2.97 25.64
CA GLU A 111 16.96 2.02 24.73
C GLU A 111 16.17 2.75 23.64
N ILE A 112 15.36 3.76 24.00
CA ILE A 112 14.57 4.54 23.02
C ILE A 112 15.54 5.29 22.06
N ILE A 113 16.60 5.91 22.58
CA ILE A 113 17.59 6.61 21.76
C ILE A 113 18.29 5.64 20.81
N ASP A 114 18.64 4.45 21.26
CA ASP A 114 19.31 3.44 20.43
C ASP A 114 18.41 2.87 19.35
N ILE A 115 17.12 2.66 19.61
CA ILE A 115 16.14 2.33 18.58
C ILE A 115 16.07 3.43 17.51
N ILE A 116 16.00 4.71 17.93
CA ILE A 116 15.94 5.82 16.97
C ILE A 116 17.21 5.89 16.13
N LYS A 117 18.39 5.71 16.74
CA LYS A 117 19.68 5.73 16.03
C LYS A 117 19.86 4.57 15.06
N SER A 118 19.45 3.36 15.46
CA SER A 118 19.59 2.16 14.65
C SER A 118 18.66 2.13 13.43
N THR A 119 17.48 2.74 13.57
CA THR A 119 16.46 2.73 12.52
C THR A 119 16.45 3.99 11.66
N ALA A 120 16.95 5.11 12.19
CA ALA A 120 17.06 6.37 11.48
C ALA A 120 18.54 6.68 11.21
N ARG A 121 18.89 7.05 9.98
CA ARG A 121 20.27 7.45 9.62
C ARG A 121 20.63 8.85 10.11
N PHE A 122 20.18 9.24 11.32
CA PHE A 122 20.38 10.57 11.91
C PHE A 122 21.25 10.49 13.15
N GLY A 123 21.92 11.62 13.48
CA GLY A 123 22.84 11.72 14.62
C GLY A 123 22.14 11.73 15.98
N LEU A 124 22.99 11.72 17.05
CA LEU A 124 22.53 11.67 18.45
C LEU A 124 21.59 12.84 18.82
N THR A 125 21.87 14.05 18.35
CA THR A 125 21.03 15.24 18.63
C THR A 125 19.59 15.06 18.12
N TYR A 126 19.44 14.48 16.92
CA TYR A 126 18.09 14.15 16.40
C TYR A 126 17.38 13.14 17.30
N ALA A 127 18.06 12.05 17.69
CA ALA A 127 17.51 11.03 18.54
C ALA A 127 17.07 11.57 19.90
N GLN A 128 17.88 12.44 20.52
CA GLN A 128 17.56 13.11 21.78
C GLN A 128 16.34 14.03 21.65
N ASN A 129 16.26 14.82 20.56
CA ASN A 129 15.11 15.69 20.31
C ASN A 129 13.82 14.87 20.14
N LYS A 130 13.88 13.76 19.40
CA LYS A 130 12.73 12.86 19.23
C LYS A 130 12.34 12.16 20.53
N TYR A 131 13.31 11.70 21.31
CA TYR A 131 13.06 11.18 22.66
C TYR A 131 12.30 12.18 23.53
N ASN A 132 12.78 13.43 23.62
CA ASN A 132 12.13 14.44 24.42
C ASN A 132 10.68 14.70 23.94
N ALA A 133 10.46 14.77 22.63
CA ALA A 133 9.12 14.93 22.08
C ALA A 133 8.20 13.74 22.38
N ILE A 134 8.73 12.51 22.35
CA ILE A 134 7.96 11.29 22.70
C ILE A 134 7.57 11.31 24.18
N ILE A 135 8.50 11.63 25.08
CA ILE A 135 8.23 11.64 26.51
C ILE A 135 7.23 12.74 26.89
N GLN A 136 7.36 13.93 26.29
CA GLN A 136 6.37 15.00 26.47
C GLN A 136 4.98 14.55 26.01
N ALA A 137 4.88 14.03 24.79
CA ALA A 137 3.62 13.50 24.25
C ALA A 137 3.04 12.37 25.10
N ALA A 138 3.90 11.47 25.63
CA ALA A 138 3.47 10.39 26.50
C ALA A 138 2.96 10.90 27.85
N THR A 139 3.58 11.94 28.40
CA THR A 139 3.13 12.58 29.64
C THR A 139 1.75 13.21 29.46
N ASP A 140 1.56 13.97 28.38
CA ASP A 140 0.28 14.61 28.07
C ASP A 140 -0.82 13.57 27.85
N ALA A 141 -0.54 12.52 27.06
CA ALA A 141 -1.49 11.46 26.79
C ALA A 141 -1.84 10.64 28.05
N ASN A 142 -0.90 10.46 28.96
CA ASN A 142 -1.16 9.73 30.20
C ASN A 142 -2.02 10.53 31.19
N GLN A 143 -2.02 11.86 31.09
CA GLN A 143 -2.89 12.72 31.92
C GLN A 143 -4.32 12.80 31.37
N PHE A 144 -4.49 12.85 30.07
CA PHE A 144 -5.77 13.15 29.42
C PHE A 144 -6.31 11.99 28.57
N GLY A 145 -5.48 10.98 28.29
CA GLY A 145 -5.83 9.87 27.42
C GLY A 145 -6.59 8.76 28.13
N TYR A 146 -7.48 8.12 27.40
CA TYR A 146 -8.15 6.91 27.83
C TYR A 146 -7.69 5.73 26.96
N ILE A 147 -6.91 4.82 27.55
CA ILE A 147 -6.40 3.64 26.88
C ILE A 147 -6.93 2.39 27.56
N ILE A 148 -7.51 1.51 26.76
CA ILE A 148 -7.92 0.18 27.18
C ILE A 148 -7.07 -0.89 26.44
N ASP A 149 -7.01 -2.09 26.99
CA ASP A 149 -6.21 -3.19 26.44
C ASP A 149 -6.52 -3.52 24.97
N SER A 150 -7.78 -3.31 24.57
CA SER A 150 -8.18 -3.53 23.18
C SER A 150 -7.51 -2.56 22.20
N ASN A 151 -7.26 -1.30 22.59
CA ASN A 151 -6.53 -0.34 21.76
C ASN A 151 -5.09 -0.80 21.54
N ILE A 152 -4.42 -1.24 22.62
CA ILE A 152 -3.05 -1.77 22.55
C ILE A 152 -2.98 -2.98 21.62
N LYS A 153 -3.91 -3.93 21.75
CA LYS A 153 -3.97 -5.11 20.87
C LYS A 153 -4.19 -4.73 19.41
N ARG A 154 -5.08 -3.77 19.12
CA ARG A 154 -5.36 -3.31 17.76
C ARG A 154 -4.19 -2.55 17.15
N ILE A 155 -3.51 -1.69 17.91
CA ILE A 155 -2.30 -0.99 17.44
C ILE A 155 -1.24 -2.02 17.00
N ARG A 156 -0.93 -3.02 17.86
CA ARG A 156 0.04 -4.07 17.51
C ARG A 156 -0.39 -4.87 16.28
N LEU A 157 -1.66 -5.25 16.21
CA LEU A 157 -2.21 -5.98 15.08
C LEU A 157 -2.09 -5.18 13.76
N TYR A 158 -2.43 -3.89 13.78
CA TYR A 158 -2.35 -3.07 12.58
C TYR A 158 -0.91 -2.84 12.14
N ILE A 159 0.03 -2.70 13.07
CA ILE A 159 1.45 -2.60 12.75
C ILE A 159 1.93 -3.91 12.10
N SER A 160 1.56 -5.08 12.64
CA SER A 160 1.95 -6.36 12.04
C SER A 160 1.42 -6.55 10.63
N PHE A 161 0.19 -6.12 10.34
CA PHE A 161 -0.34 -6.12 8.97
C PHE A 161 0.41 -5.14 8.06
N ILE A 162 0.71 -3.92 8.52
CA ILE A 162 1.47 -2.95 7.74
C ILE A 162 2.86 -3.53 7.37
N ARG A 163 3.56 -4.14 8.33
CA ARG A 163 4.85 -4.80 8.09
C ARG A 163 4.73 -5.92 7.06
N LYS A 164 3.70 -6.77 7.21
CA LYS A 164 3.48 -7.88 6.27
C LYS A 164 3.19 -7.37 4.85
N TYR A 165 2.36 -6.33 4.71
CA TYR A 165 2.13 -5.72 3.40
C TYR A 165 3.40 -5.09 2.83
N ASP A 166 4.26 -4.46 3.63
CA ASP A 166 5.54 -3.92 3.17
C ASP A 166 6.47 -5.02 2.62
N GLU A 167 6.51 -6.19 3.28
CA GLU A 167 7.26 -7.36 2.82
C GLU A 167 6.71 -7.89 1.49
N GLU A 168 5.40 -8.11 1.39
CA GLU A 168 4.76 -8.64 0.17
C GLU A 168 4.87 -7.66 -1.01
N ILE A 169 4.71 -6.36 -0.77
CA ILE A 169 4.91 -5.32 -1.80
C ILE A 169 6.32 -5.37 -2.35
N ASN A 170 7.34 -5.48 -1.49
CA ASN A 170 8.73 -5.61 -1.92
C ASN A 170 8.96 -6.90 -2.72
N SER A 171 8.39 -8.03 -2.28
CA SER A 171 8.48 -9.30 -2.99
C SER A 171 7.87 -9.26 -4.39
N ILE A 172 6.71 -8.58 -4.54
CA ILE A 172 6.09 -8.38 -5.87
C ILE A 172 6.97 -7.50 -6.76
N LEU A 173 7.56 -6.43 -6.20
CA LEU A 173 8.48 -5.56 -6.96
C LEU A 173 9.72 -6.33 -7.43
N GLU A 174 10.33 -7.13 -6.57
CA GLU A 174 11.46 -8.00 -6.91
C GLU A 174 11.07 -8.98 -8.04
N SER A 175 9.91 -9.63 -7.91
CA SER A 175 9.40 -10.54 -8.95
C SER A 175 9.15 -9.84 -10.29
N LEU A 176 8.67 -8.59 -10.28
CA LEU A 176 8.50 -7.80 -11.49
C LEU A 176 9.84 -7.44 -12.14
N HIS A 177 10.84 -7.04 -11.34
CA HIS A 177 12.19 -6.76 -11.84
C HIS A 177 12.82 -8.02 -12.46
N GLU A 178 12.80 -9.15 -11.73
CA GLU A 178 13.31 -10.42 -12.23
C GLU A 178 12.64 -10.84 -13.55
N LEU A 179 11.32 -10.64 -13.66
CA LEU A 179 10.57 -10.98 -14.86
C LEU A 179 10.95 -10.10 -16.05
N VAL A 180 11.20 -8.82 -15.83
CA VAL A 180 11.65 -7.87 -16.86
C VAL A 180 13.09 -8.18 -17.27
N ASP A 181 14.01 -8.35 -16.32
CA ASP A 181 15.42 -8.63 -16.56
C ASP A 181 15.62 -9.95 -17.31
N ALA A 182 14.84 -10.98 -16.97
CA ALA A 182 14.89 -12.27 -17.68
C ALA A 182 14.36 -12.22 -19.12
N ASN A 183 13.73 -11.13 -19.55
CA ASN A 183 13.11 -10.97 -20.87
C ASN A 183 13.52 -9.69 -21.59
N GLU A 184 14.72 -9.17 -21.32
CA GLU A 184 15.25 -7.91 -21.89
C GLU A 184 15.17 -7.83 -23.42
N ASP A 185 15.36 -8.96 -24.10
CA ASP A 185 15.33 -9.03 -25.58
C ASP A 185 13.92 -8.94 -26.17
N SER A 186 12.86 -9.07 -25.36
CA SER A 186 11.49 -9.01 -25.85
C SER A 186 11.08 -7.60 -26.27
N ASP A 187 10.30 -7.50 -27.35
CA ASP A 187 9.77 -6.21 -27.79
C ASP A 187 8.90 -5.53 -26.73
N PHE A 188 8.23 -6.30 -25.88
CA PHE A 188 7.41 -5.79 -24.78
C PHE A 188 8.27 -5.08 -23.74
N VAL A 189 9.41 -5.65 -23.33
CA VAL A 189 10.32 -5.04 -22.35
C VAL A 189 11.01 -3.80 -22.95
N LYS A 190 11.43 -3.86 -24.23
CA LYS A 190 11.96 -2.68 -24.93
C LYS A 190 10.96 -1.51 -24.94
N GLN A 191 9.66 -1.79 -25.05
CA GLN A 191 8.62 -0.77 -24.96
C GLN A 191 8.48 -0.22 -23.53
N ILE A 192 8.61 -1.06 -22.49
CA ILE A 192 8.63 -0.61 -21.08
C ILE A 192 9.77 0.37 -20.87
N HIS A 193 11.00 0.00 -21.24
CA HIS A 193 12.17 0.88 -21.09
C HIS A 193 12.03 2.19 -21.90
N LEU A 194 11.40 2.14 -23.06
CA LEU A 194 11.11 3.35 -23.82
C LEU A 194 10.14 4.28 -23.07
N ILE A 195 9.11 3.71 -22.41
CA ILE A 195 8.14 4.49 -21.61
C ILE A 195 8.82 5.12 -20.38
N GLU A 196 9.72 4.41 -19.72
CA GLU A 196 10.48 4.91 -18.56
C GLU A 196 11.34 6.15 -18.88
N THR A 197 11.72 6.35 -20.15
CA THR A 197 12.44 7.56 -20.58
C THR A 197 11.61 8.83 -20.47
N PHE A 198 10.29 8.73 -20.39
CA PHE A 198 9.42 9.90 -20.25
C PHE A 198 9.43 10.40 -18.80
N LYS A 199 9.61 11.71 -18.65
CA LYS A 199 9.60 12.34 -17.33
C LYS A 199 8.26 12.10 -16.62
N GLY A 200 8.30 11.40 -15.49
CA GLY A 200 7.14 11.09 -14.66
C GLY A 200 6.52 9.71 -14.93
N ALA A 201 6.99 8.98 -15.92
CA ALA A 201 6.72 7.56 -16.02
C ALA A 201 7.69 6.82 -15.08
N GLY A 202 7.15 6.02 -14.16
CA GLY A 202 7.93 5.11 -13.32
C GLY A 202 7.89 3.70 -13.90
N PHE A 203 8.57 2.76 -13.22
CA PHE A 203 8.57 1.34 -13.58
C PHE A 203 7.17 0.70 -13.45
N LEU A 204 6.29 1.25 -12.60
CA LEU A 204 4.91 0.81 -12.37
C LEU A 204 3.91 1.85 -12.81
#